data_b18f4e1568134c0d828deac381d726b0
#
_entry.id   b18f4e1568134c0d828deac381d726b0
#
_cell.length_a   1.000
_cell.length_b   1.000
_cell.length_c   1.000
_cell.angle_alpha   90.00
_cell.angle_beta   90.00
_cell.angle_gamma   90.00
#
_symmetry.space_group_name_H-M   'P 1'
#
loop_
_entity.id
_entity.type
_entity.pdbx_description
1 polymer ?
#
loop_
_entity_poly.entity_id
_entity_poly.type
_entity_poly.pdbx_seq_one_letter_code
_entity_poly.pdbx_strand_id
1 'polypeptide(L)'
;MTQAEHMARIIEPGTPMQKVIPPRLVEPYLAGRRSVIAGYVYRTMDCAFRGPADFYRVLNLGYEGSDFTAELAEIYVMRWRAMDMDASLAPPLADGAAGLARPSVPEFYTLPIPVPVGAEIHRIVPGSEEFIARYDGQSWLRPSRGR
;
A
#
# COMPACT_ATOMS: atom_id res chain seq x y z
N MET A 1 -23.68 -11.96 -2.23
CA MET A 1 -22.59 -11.30 -2.97
C MET A 1 -22.85 -11.40 -4.46
N THR A 2 -22.83 -10.28 -5.16
CA THR A 2 -22.98 -10.26 -6.62
C THR A 2 -21.70 -10.76 -7.28
N GLN A 3 -21.80 -11.13 -8.56
CA GLN A 3 -20.61 -11.53 -9.31
C GLN A 3 -19.59 -10.37 -9.41
N ALA A 4 -20.07 -9.15 -9.59
CA ALA A 4 -19.20 -7.98 -9.64
C ALA A 4 -18.48 -7.78 -8.32
N GLU A 5 -19.17 -7.94 -7.19
CA GLU A 5 -18.53 -7.85 -5.87
C GLU A 5 -17.51 -8.96 -5.67
N HIS A 6 -17.82 -10.17 -6.14
CA HIS A 6 -16.89 -11.29 -6.06
C HIS A 6 -15.62 -11.00 -6.87
N MET A 7 -15.78 -10.55 -8.11
CA MET A 7 -14.62 -10.23 -8.97
C MET A 7 -13.77 -9.09 -8.40
N ALA A 8 -14.41 -8.12 -7.73
CA ALA A 8 -13.69 -7.01 -7.10
C ALA A 8 -12.79 -7.45 -5.95
N ARG A 9 -12.95 -8.68 -5.46
CA ARG A 9 -12.18 -9.20 -4.31
C ARG A 9 -11.15 -10.25 -4.70
N ILE A 10 -10.94 -10.45 -6.00
CA ILE A 10 -9.98 -11.45 -6.45
C ILE A 10 -8.60 -10.83 -6.60
N ILE A 11 -7.60 -11.54 -6.06
CA ILE A 11 -6.19 -11.24 -6.28
C ILE A 11 -5.57 -12.46 -6.93
N GLU A 12 -5.08 -12.27 -8.16
CA GLU A 12 -4.40 -13.32 -8.89
C GLU A 12 -2.89 -13.13 -8.78
N PRO A 13 -2.09 -14.21 -8.96
CA PRO A 13 -0.64 -14.05 -9.03
C PRO A 13 -0.25 -13.01 -10.07
N GLY A 14 0.67 -12.12 -9.73
CA GLY A 14 1.09 -11.04 -10.60
C GLY A 14 0.27 -9.76 -10.50
N THR A 15 -0.86 -9.76 -9.78
CA THR A 15 -1.65 -8.55 -9.59
C THR A 15 -0.81 -7.49 -8.87
N PRO A 16 -0.71 -6.27 -9.43
CA PRO A 16 -0.01 -5.19 -8.74
C PRO A 16 -0.75 -4.80 -7.46
N MET A 17 -0.05 -4.85 -6.35
CA MET A 17 -0.55 -4.52 -5.02
C MET A 17 0.17 -3.31 -4.48
N GLN A 18 -0.45 -2.61 -3.55
CA GLN A 18 0.22 -1.51 -2.86
C GLN A 18 -0.27 -1.35 -1.44
N LYS A 19 0.60 -0.76 -0.64
CA LYS A 19 0.33 -0.41 0.75
C LYS A 19 0.79 1.02 0.98
N VAL A 20 -0.05 1.81 1.64
CA VAL A 20 0.36 3.13 2.12
C VAL A 20 1.28 2.90 3.31
N ILE A 21 2.47 3.51 3.27
CA ILE A 21 3.47 3.36 4.33
C ILE A 21 3.31 4.51 5.31
N PRO A 22 3.09 4.25 6.60
CA PRO A 22 3.13 5.32 7.60
C PRO A 22 4.46 6.07 7.53
N PRO A 23 4.48 7.41 7.63
CA PRO A 23 5.71 8.19 7.48
C PRO A 23 6.86 7.69 8.35
N ARG A 24 6.58 7.28 9.58
CA ARG A 24 7.59 6.78 10.52
C ARG A 24 8.25 5.47 10.09
N LEU A 25 7.66 4.75 9.13
CA LEU A 25 8.19 3.46 8.67
C LEU A 25 9.00 3.56 7.38
N VAL A 26 8.98 4.70 6.68
CA VAL A 26 9.67 4.85 5.40
C VAL A 26 11.18 4.63 5.58
N GLU A 27 11.79 5.33 6.50
CA GLU A 27 13.22 5.22 6.74
C GLU A 27 13.60 3.82 7.26
N PRO A 28 12.87 3.21 8.21
CA PRO A 28 13.17 1.84 8.62
C PRO A 28 13.14 0.83 7.46
N TYR A 29 12.20 0.96 6.52
CA TYR A 29 12.22 0.11 5.33
C TYR A 29 13.48 0.33 4.51
N LEU A 30 13.77 1.58 4.17
CA LEU A 30 14.91 1.91 3.32
C LEU A 30 16.25 1.51 3.96
N ALA A 31 16.33 1.53 5.28
CA ALA A 31 17.52 1.13 6.01
C ALA A 31 17.59 -0.37 6.30
N GLY A 32 16.59 -1.14 5.89
CA GLY A 32 16.57 -2.58 6.11
C GLY A 32 16.22 -3.01 7.53
N ARG A 33 15.76 -2.07 8.36
CA ARG A 33 15.34 -2.40 9.74
C ARG A 33 13.93 -2.94 9.81
N ARG A 34 13.15 -2.78 8.75
CA ARG A 34 11.84 -3.38 8.61
C ARG A 34 11.78 -4.09 7.27
N SER A 35 11.45 -5.37 7.29
CA SER A 35 11.52 -6.21 6.09
C SER A 35 10.23 -6.99 5.82
N VAL A 36 9.13 -6.58 6.46
CA VAL A 36 7.84 -7.27 6.27
C VAL A 36 6.76 -6.28 5.86
N ILE A 37 5.78 -6.80 5.14
CA ILE A 37 4.55 -6.08 4.79
C ILE A 37 3.43 -6.74 5.57
N ALA A 38 2.62 -5.96 6.26
CA ALA A 38 1.51 -6.50 7.04
C ALA A 38 0.39 -5.46 7.14
N GLY A 39 -0.83 -5.93 7.34
CA GLY A 39 -1.98 -5.08 7.55
C GLY A 39 -2.77 -4.84 6.27
N TYR A 40 -3.32 -3.65 6.13
CA TYR A 40 -4.23 -3.35 5.02
C TYR A 40 -3.47 -3.03 3.74
N VAL A 41 -3.88 -3.68 2.66
CA VAL A 41 -3.26 -3.54 1.34
C VAL A 41 -4.36 -3.41 0.29
N TYR A 42 -3.99 -2.90 -0.88
CA TYR A 42 -4.93 -2.62 -1.95
C TYR A 42 -4.36 -3.06 -3.28
N ARG A 43 -5.23 -3.33 -4.26
CA ARG A 43 -4.76 -3.52 -5.62
C ARG A 43 -4.43 -2.14 -6.19
N THR A 44 -3.30 -2.01 -6.86
CA THR A 44 -2.88 -0.73 -7.43
C THR A 44 -3.93 -0.18 -8.39
N MET A 45 -4.59 -1.06 -9.16
CA MET A 45 -5.61 -0.64 -10.12
C MET A 45 -6.83 0.04 -9.47
N ASP A 46 -7.06 -0.20 -8.19
CA ASP A 46 -8.18 0.41 -7.48
C ASP A 46 -7.83 1.77 -6.88
N CYS A 47 -6.57 2.20 -6.99
CA CYS A 47 -6.06 3.38 -6.31
C CYS A 47 -5.47 4.40 -7.29
N ALA A 48 -6.19 4.67 -8.39
CA ALA A 48 -5.77 5.67 -9.38
C ALA A 48 -6.11 7.07 -8.87
N PHE A 49 -5.46 7.50 -7.80
CA PHE A 49 -5.74 8.77 -7.14
C PHE A 49 -4.82 9.87 -7.66
N ARG A 50 -5.28 11.13 -7.52
CA ARG A 50 -4.55 12.29 -8.02
C ARG A 50 -3.46 12.78 -7.08
N GLY A 51 -3.52 12.42 -5.81
CA GLY A 51 -2.52 12.86 -4.85
C GLY A 51 -2.86 12.46 -3.43
N PRO A 52 -2.08 12.95 -2.45
CA PRO A 52 -2.23 12.53 -1.06
C PRO A 52 -3.61 12.75 -0.47
N ALA A 53 -4.29 13.84 -0.86
CA ALA A 53 -5.62 14.12 -0.32
C ALA A 53 -6.63 13.04 -0.69
N ASP A 54 -6.54 12.49 -1.92
CA ASP A 54 -7.42 11.41 -2.34
C ASP A 54 -7.12 10.13 -1.56
N PHE A 55 -5.85 9.81 -1.36
CA PHE A 55 -5.48 8.66 -0.52
C PHE A 55 -6.06 8.80 0.87
N TYR A 56 -5.89 9.97 1.47
CA TYR A 56 -6.38 10.23 2.82
C TYR A 56 -7.89 10.02 2.92
N ARG A 57 -8.63 10.60 1.98
CA ARG A 57 -10.09 10.57 1.99
C ARG A 57 -10.65 9.19 1.61
N VAL A 58 -10.18 8.63 0.50
CA VAL A 58 -10.76 7.41 -0.05
C VAL A 58 -10.40 6.18 0.77
N LEU A 59 -9.19 6.14 1.33
CA LEU A 59 -8.74 4.99 2.13
C LEU A 59 -8.99 5.17 3.63
N ASN A 60 -9.69 6.26 4.03
CA ASN A 60 -10.01 6.52 5.43
C ASN A 60 -8.78 6.53 6.33
N LEU A 61 -7.74 7.26 5.91
CA LEU A 61 -6.48 7.29 6.65
C LEU A 61 -6.54 8.13 7.93
N GLY A 62 -7.61 8.90 8.13
CA GLY A 62 -7.74 9.83 9.25
C GLY A 62 -8.37 9.24 10.50
N TYR A 63 -8.21 7.94 10.74
CA TYR A 63 -8.73 7.32 11.95
C TYR A 63 -7.95 7.78 13.20
N GLU A 64 -8.58 7.64 14.35
CA GLU A 64 -7.95 8.05 15.62
C GLU A 64 -6.65 7.29 15.84
N GLY A 65 -5.59 8.03 16.18
CA GLY A 65 -4.26 7.47 16.39
C GLY A 65 -3.47 7.28 15.10
N SER A 66 -4.02 7.69 13.95
CA SER A 66 -3.36 7.58 12.67
C SER A 66 -2.14 8.49 12.58
N ASP A 67 -1.13 8.05 11.82
CA ASP A 67 0.03 8.87 11.48
C ASP A 67 -0.27 9.88 10.37
N PHE A 68 -1.47 9.85 9.80
CA PHE A 68 -1.83 10.69 8.65
C PHE A 68 -2.75 11.82 9.08
N THR A 69 -2.59 12.98 8.43
CA THR A 69 -3.45 14.14 8.66
C THR A 69 -4.05 14.61 7.34
N ALA A 70 -5.13 15.40 7.41
CA ALA A 70 -5.79 15.91 6.22
C ALA A 70 -4.91 16.89 5.43
N GLU A 71 -3.91 17.47 6.06
CA GLU A 71 -3.02 18.47 5.46
C GLU A 71 -1.74 17.85 4.89
N LEU A 72 -1.64 16.53 4.85
CA LEU A 72 -0.40 15.91 4.39
C LEU A 72 -0.08 16.31 2.95
N ALA A 73 1.19 16.64 2.71
CA ALA A 73 1.67 17.07 1.41
C ALA A 73 2.24 15.93 0.57
N GLU A 74 2.48 14.78 1.18
CA GLU A 74 3.04 13.63 0.49
C GLU A 74 2.60 12.35 1.15
N ILE A 75 2.62 11.28 0.36
CA ILE A 75 2.34 9.93 0.84
C ILE A 75 3.36 8.99 0.20
N TYR A 76 3.80 8.01 0.95
CA TYR A 76 4.65 6.95 0.42
C TYR A 76 3.84 5.67 0.28
N VAL A 77 4.05 4.98 -0.84
CA VAL A 77 3.42 3.68 -1.08
C VAL A 77 4.49 2.67 -1.42
N MET A 78 4.30 1.44 -0.97
CA MET A 78 5.10 0.31 -1.41
C MET A 78 4.25 -0.49 -2.38
N ARG A 79 4.83 -0.81 -3.54
CA ARG A 79 4.17 -1.58 -4.59
C ARG A 79 4.93 -2.86 -4.86
N TRP A 80 4.19 -3.92 -5.09
CA TRP A 80 4.77 -5.22 -5.44
C TRP A 80 3.74 -5.97 -6.26
N ARG A 81 4.13 -7.12 -6.80
CA ARG A 81 3.20 -8.00 -7.47
C ARG A 81 2.85 -9.15 -6.54
N ALA A 82 1.57 -9.48 -6.48
CA ALA A 82 1.12 -10.61 -5.66
C ALA A 82 1.84 -11.87 -6.14
N MET A 83 2.33 -12.63 -5.17
CA MET A 83 2.95 -13.94 -5.44
C MET A 83 1.84 -14.95 -5.73
N ASP A 84 2.05 -16.20 -5.48
CA ASP A 84 0.99 -17.20 -5.60
C ASP A 84 -0.22 -16.77 -4.78
N MET A 85 -1.40 -17.37 -5.07
CA MET A 85 -2.60 -17.06 -4.29
C MET A 85 -2.24 -17.09 -2.84
N ASP A 86 -2.13 -15.90 -2.31
CA ASP A 86 -1.64 -15.74 -0.96
C ASP A 86 -2.79 -16.00 0.01
N ALA A 87 -2.72 -17.12 0.70
CA ALA A 87 -3.74 -17.51 1.65
C ALA A 87 -3.84 -16.52 2.82
N SER A 88 -2.82 -15.67 2.99
CA SER A 88 -2.85 -14.65 4.03
C SER A 88 -3.66 -13.42 3.60
N LEU A 89 -3.96 -13.26 2.31
CA LEU A 89 -4.75 -12.15 1.82
C LEU A 89 -6.22 -12.48 1.96
N ALA A 90 -6.90 -11.72 2.77
CA ALA A 90 -8.33 -11.90 3.01
C ALA A 90 -9.01 -10.54 3.08
N PRO A 91 -10.26 -10.43 2.61
CA PRO A 91 -11.00 -9.18 2.79
C PRO A 91 -11.16 -8.89 4.29
N PRO A 92 -11.07 -7.63 4.71
CA PRO A 92 -11.34 -7.28 6.09
C PRO A 92 -12.82 -7.45 6.42
N LEU A 93 -13.13 -7.38 7.72
CA LEU A 93 -14.51 -7.45 8.19
C LEU A 93 -15.35 -6.32 7.58
N ALA A 94 -16.67 -6.53 7.58
CA ALA A 94 -17.60 -5.63 6.89
C ALA A 94 -17.44 -4.15 7.28
N ASP A 95 -17.11 -3.87 8.53
CA ASP A 95 -17.00 -2.50 9.03
C ASP A 95 -15.55 -2.00 9.06
N GLY A 96 -14.62 -2.73 8.44
CA GLY A 96 -13.22 -2.40 8.50
C GLY A 96 -12.60 -2.72 9.85
N ALA A 97 -11.33 -2.35 10.03
CA ALA A 97 -10.64 -2.56 11.29
C ALA A 97 -11.20 -1.65 12.37
N ALA A 98 -11.28 -2.17 13.60
CA ALA A 98 -11.73 -1.40 14.77
C ALA A 98 -13.11 -0.74 14.60
N GLY A 99 -13.97 -1.29 13.74
CA GLY A 99 -15.31 -0.77 13.53
C GLY A 99 -15.37 0.49 12.68
N LEU A 100 -14.28 0.86 12.02
CA LEU A 100 -14.25 2.02 11.14
C LEU A 100 -15.01 1.73 9.85
N ALA A 101 -15.52 2.79 9.21
CA ALA A 101 -16.18 2.68 7.93
C ALA A 101 -15.21 2.11 6.88
N ARG A 102 -15.72 1.26 5.99
CA ARG A 102 -14.91 0.69 4.92
C ARG A 102 -14.50 1.77 3.93
N PRO A 103 -13.31 1.67 3.34
CA PRO A 103 -12.97 2.48 2.18
C PRO A 103 -13.91 2.20 1.02
N SER A 104 -14.03 3.16 0.10
CA SER A 104 -14.86 2.99 -1.11
C SER A 104 -14.21 2.07 -2.14
N VAL A 105 -12.96 1.64 -1.93
CA VAL A 105 -12.26 0.68 -2.79
C VAL A 105 -12.08 -0.63 -2.05
N PRO A 106 -11.90 -1.76 -2.77
CA PRO A 106 -11.66 -3.04 -2.11
C PRO A 106 -10.40 -2.99 -1.24
N GLU A 107 -10.55 -3.45 -0.01
CA GLU A 107 -9.47 -3.47 0.96
C GLU A 107 -9.18 -4.91 1.36
N PHE A 108 -7.91 -5.25 1.42
CA PHE A 108 -7.46 -6.59 1.78
C PHE A 108 -6.57 -6.52 3.01
N TYR A 109 -6.45 -7.62 3.71
CA TYR A 109 -5.59 -7.71 4.89
C TYR A 109 -4.57 -8.81 4.67
N THR A 110 -3.31 -8.54 4.94
CA THR A 110 -2.26 -9.53 4.87
C THR A 110 -1.61 -9.75 6.24
N LEU A 111 -1.38 -11.01 6.57
CA LEU A 111 -0.49 -11.35 7.66
C LEU A 111 0.94 -10.97 7.23
N PRO A 112 1.88 -10.85 8.19
CA PRO A 112 3.24 -10.46 7.81
C PRO A 112 3.84 -11.35 6.72
N ILE A 113 4.29 -10.72 5.65
CA ILE A 113 5.00 -11.40 4.55
C ILE A 113 6.32 -10.67 4.33
N PRO A 114 7.38 -11.38 3.89
CA PRO A 114 8.63 -10.72 3.52
C PRO A 114 8.41 -9.74 2.39
N VAL A 115 9.14 -8.63 2.40
CA VAL A 115 9.12 -7.70 1.26
C VAL A 115 9.60 -8.47 0.02
N PRO A 116 8.79 -8.54 -1.05
CA PRO A 116 9.20 -9.28 -2.25
C PRO A 116 10.33 -8.59 -2.99
N VAL A 117 11.18 -9.39 -3.63
CA VAL A 117 12.17 -8.86 -4.56
C VAL A 117 11.44 -8.14 -5.68
N GLY A 118 11.90 -6.94 -6.02
CA GLY A 118 11.27 -6.11 -7.03
C GLY A 118 10.24 -5.14 -6.49
N ALA A 119 9.94 -5.18 -5.19
CA ALA A 119 9.07 -4.19 -4.57
C ALA A 119 9.65 -2.79 -4.74
N GLU A 120 8.78 -1.79 -4.89
CA GLU A 120 9.19 -0.40 -5.10
C GLU A 120 8.51 0.51 -4.10
N ILE A 121 9.23 1.53 -3.68
CA ILE A 121 8.67 2.61 -2.86
C ILE A 121 8.56 3.85 -3.75
N HIS A 122 7.38 4.45 -3.75
CA HIS A 122 7.10 5.68 -4.49
C HIS A 122 6.60 6.76 -3.52
N ARG A 123 6.97 8.00 -3.81
CA ARG A 123 6.49 9.18 -3.09
C ARG A 123 5.45 9.86 -3.96
N ILE A 124 4.27 10.08 -3.41
CA ILE A 124 3.16 10.69 -4.13
C ILE A 124 2.93 12.08 -3.57
N VAL A 125 2.95 13.06 -4.46
CA VAL A 125 2.64 14.46 -4.16
C VAL A 125 1.48 14.88 -5.08
N PRO A 126 0.86 16.05 -4.87
CA PRO A 126 -0.22 16.47 -5.73
C PRO A 126 0.21 16.48 -7.20
N GLY A 127 -0.49 15.69 -8.02
CA GLY A 127 -0.29 15.65 -9.47
C GLY A 127 0.99 14.95 -9.94
N SER A 128 1.76 14.32 -9.06
CA SER A 128 3.03 13.73 -9.43
C SER A 128 3.38 12.53 -8.56
N GLU A 129 4.27 11.70 -9.06
CA GLU A 129 4.74 10.52 -8.36
C GLU A 129 6.23 10.37 -8.62
N GLU A 130 7.00 10.13 -7.56
CA GLU A 130 8.45 9.98 -7.64
C GLU A 130 8.86 8.57 -7.22
N PHE A 131 9.64 7.90 -8.06
CA PHE A 131 10.25 6.63 -7.70
C PHE A 131 11.38 6.87 -6.69
N ILE A 132 11.32 6.19 -5.55
CA ILE A 132 12.30 6.36 -4.48
C ILE A 132 13.34 5.25 -4.50
N ALA A 133 12.91 3.98 -4.51
CA ALA A 133 13.84 2.86 -4.42
C ALA A 133 13.18 1.55 -4.82
N ARG A 134 14.01 0.58 -5.19
CA ARG A 134 13.57 -0.77 -5.53
C ARG A 134 14.35 -1.79 -4.70
N TYR A 135 13.65 -2.80 -4.21
CA TYR A 135 14.22 -3.83 -3.37
C TYR A 135 14.83 -4.96 -4.21
N ASP A 136 16.10 -5.28 -3.97
CA ASP A 136 16.78 -6.34 -4.73
C ASP A 136 16.82 -7.69 -3.99
N GLY A 137 16.20 -7.75 -2.80
CA GLY A 137 16.22 -8.93 -1.95
C GLY A 137 17.12 -8.78 -0.74
N GLN A 138 18.00 -7.80 -0.75
CA GLN A 138 18.93 -7.53 0.35
C GLN A 138 18.92 -6.06 0.76
N SER A 139 18.80 -5.15 -0.20
CA SER A 139 18.81 -3.72 0.09
C SER A 139 17.91 -2.98 -0.89
N TRP A 140 17.63 -1.72 -0.55
CA TRP A 140 16.85 -0.82 -1.38
C TRP A 140 17.79 0.00 -2.25
N LEU A 141 17.67 -0.17 -3.57
CA LEU A 141 18.50 0.53 -4.54
C LEU A 141 17.80 1.80 -4.98
N ARG A 142 18.49 2.92 -4.82
CA ARG A 142 17.97 4.23 -5.22
C ARG A 142 18.48 4.61 -6.59
N PRO A 143 17.72 5.45 -7.35
CA PRO A 143 18.24 5.90 -8.64
C PRO A 143 19.50 6.74 -8.46
N SER A 144 20.40 6.66 -9.45
CA SER A 144 21.61 7.46 -9.44
C SER A 144 21.28 8.94 -9.57
N ARG A 145 21.95 9.79 -8.77
CA ARG A 145 21.81 11.24 -8.89
C ARG A 145 22.77 11.79 -9.93
N GLY A 146 22.43 12.94 -10.48
CA GLY A 146 23.31 13.65 -11.40
C GLY A 146 23.36 13.06 -12.79
N ARG A 147 22.35 12.32 -13.15
CA ARG A 147 22.26 11.71 -14.49
C ARG A 147 21.22 12.41 -15.32
#